data_b3d785dcb2e641be66ec89f4de17dfec
#
_entry.id   b3d785dcb2e641be66ec89f4de17dfec
#
_cell.length_a   1.000
_cell.length_b   1.000
_cell.length_c   1.000
_cell.angle_alpha   90.00
_cell.angle_beta   90.00
_cell.angle_gamma   90.00
#
_symmetry.space_group_name_H-M   'P 1'
#
loop_
_entity.id
_entity.type
_entity.pdbx_description
1 polymer ?
#
loop_
_entity_poly.entity_id
_entity_poly.type
_entity_poly.pdbx_seq_one_letter_code
_entity_poly.pdbx_strand_id
1 'polypeptide(L)'
;SNDPKCRKYAIERSLRCIDIAGYLDTDLVVLWLAREGSYIREAKNARWAAERLVEAIDQMLAYDRKIRIAIEPKPNEPMDIAYIPTIGHALALAHQTSDPDRVGALVETAHAILAGLDPADEIDFACSFGKLWSLHLNDQNGLKYDQDRPFGCTNLRSAFNQVRALERNGYGKNGEYVCFDVHPFRTTKPEHWAAHLANSRRTFLHLVEKARSFDDKAARQLIADRNYAALDHAAERGDALTAREAEFIA
;
A
#
# COMPACT_ATOMS: atom_id res chain seq x y z
N SER A 1 -21.70 9.15 1.64
CA SER A 1 -22.41 10.43 1.84
C SER A 1 -23.72 10.20 2.58
N ASN A 2 -24.14 11.19 3.41
CA ASN A 2 -25.47 11.20 4.04
C ASN A 2 -26.60 11.45 3.01
N ASP A 3 -26.30 12.17 1.92
CA ASP A 3 -27.25 12.41 0.84
C ASP A 3 -27.40 11.18 -0.06
N PRO A 4 -28.62 10.61 -0.19
CA PRO A 4 -28.87 9.46 -1.07
C PRO A 4 -28.56 9.74 -2.54
N LYS A 5 -28.76 10.97 -3.01
CA LYS A 5 -28.45 11.35 -4.40
C LYS A 5 -26.94 11.31 -4.66
N CYS A 6 -26.14 11.79 -3.70
CA CYS A 6 -24.68 11.70 -3.79
C CYS A 6 -24.20 10.24 -3.77
N ARG A 7 -24.80 9.38 -2.93
CA ARG A 7 -24.46 7.94 -2.93
C ARG A 7 -24.79 7.28 -4.28
N LYS A 8 -26.00 7.52 -4.80
CA LYS A 8 -26.40 7.00 -6.12
C LYS A 8 -25.41 7.43 -7.20
N TYR A 9 -25.08 8.72 -7.26
CA TYR A 9 -24.11 9.24 -8.22
C TYR A 9 -22.72 8.61 -8.08
N ALA A 10 -22.24 8.40 -6.85
CA ALA A 10 -20.95 7.75 -6.60
C ALA A 10 -20.96 6.30 -7.12
N ILE A 11 -22.02 5.54 -6.86
CA ILE A 11 -22.17 4.17 -7.36
C ILE A 11 -22.21 4.15 -8.88
N GLU A 12 -23.05 4.99 -9.52
CA GLU A 12 -23.12 5.08 -10.99
C GLU A 12 -21.74 5.39 -11.62
N ARG A 13 -20.95 6.27 -10.99
CA ARG A 13 -19.58 6.53 -11.45
C ARG A 13 -18.67 5.32 -11.29
N SER A 14 -18.77 4.59 -10.17
CA SER A 14 -17.99 3.38 -9.94
C SER A 14 -18.32 2.28 -10.94
N LEU A 15 -19.60 2.09 -11.25
CA LEU A 15 -20.03 1.15 -12.31
C LEU A 15 -19.45 1.54 -13.67
N ARG A 16 -19.43 2.83 -13.98
CA ARG A 16 -18.80 3.32 -15.22
C ARG A 16 -17.28 3.09 -15.24
N CYS A 17 -16.60 3.13 -14.09
CA CYS A 17 -15.19 2.75 -14.03
C CYS A 17 -15.00 1.25 -14.34
N ILE A 18 -15.94 0.40 -13.96
CA ILE A 18 -15.94 -1.03 -14.32
C ILE A 18 -16.09 -1.20 -15.85
N ASP A 19 -17.00 -0.47 -16.50
CA ASP A 19 -17.11 -0.48 -17.96
C ASP A 19 -15.79 -0.08 -18.65
N ILE A 20 -15.12 0.95 -18.11
CA ILE A 20 -13.81 1.41 -18.61
C ILE A 20 -12.75 0.33 -18.38
N ALA A 21 -12.74 -0.33 -17.22
CA ALA A 21 -11.84 -1.44 -16.93
C ALA A 21 -12.01 -2.58 -17.96
N GLY A 22 -13.26 -2.96 -18.25
CA GLY A 22 -13.56 -3.94 -19.29
C GLY A 22 -13.08 -3.52 -20.69
N TYR A 23 -13.23 -2.23 -21.03
CA TYR A 23 -12.70 -1.69 -22.29
C TYR A 23 -11.16 -1.73 -22.36
N LEU A 24 -10.49 -1.54 -21.24
CA LEU A 24 -9.02 -1.58 -21.12
C LEU A 24 -8.46 -2.99 -20.87
N ASP A 25 -9.31 -4.00 -20.90
CA ASP A 25 -8.94 -5.40 -20.63
C ASP A 25 -8.24 -5.59 -19.26
N THR A 26 -8.75 -4.90 -18.23
CA THR A 26 -8.32 -5.09 -16.84
C THR A 26 -9.49 -5.55 -15.99
N ASP A 27 -9.20 -6.44 -15.03
CA ASP A 27 -10.17 -6.98 -14.09
C ASP A 27 -10.07 -6.35 -12.69
N LEU A 28 -9.22 -5.35 -12.49
CA LEU A 28 -8.98 -4.72 -11.21
C LEU A 28 -9.38 -3.24 -11.21
N VAL A 29 -10.23 -2.87 -10.25
CA VAL A 29 -10.58 -1.48 -9.94
C VAL A 29 -10.15 -1.15 -8.52
N VAL A 30 -9.53 0.02 -8.34
CA VAL A 30 -9.11 0.51 -7.03
C VAL A 30 -10.16 1.47 -6.47
N LEU A 31 -10.53 1.26 -5.22
CA LEU A 31 -11.33 2.19 -4.43
C LEU A 31 -10.44 2.95 -3.45
N TRP A 32 -10.14 4.18 -3.78
CA TRP A 32 -9.49 5.14 -2.90
C TRP A 32 -10.54 5.87 -2.06
N LEU A 33 -10.60 5.54 -0.77
CA LEU A 33 -11.69 5.96 0.12
C LEU A 33 -11.36 7.23 0.95
N ALA A 34 -10.43 8.05 0.50
CA ALA A 34 -9.93 9.20 1.26
C ALA A 34 -10.99 10.27 1.63
N ARG A 35 -12.11 10.30 0.91
CA ARG A 35 -13.24 11.19 1.23
C ARG A 35 -14.27 10.57 2.15
N GLU A 36 -14.08 9.32 2.57
CA GLU A 36 -14.93 8.62 3.52
C GLU A 36 -14.47 8.90 4.96
N GLY A 37 -15.04 9.90 5.56
CA GLY A 37 -14.76 10.36 6.92
C GLY A 37 -15.76 11.41 7.37
N SER A 38 -15.51 12.04 8.50
CA SER A 38 -16.35 13.13 9.01
C SER A 38 -15.54 14.09 9.88
N TYR A 39 -15.76 15.40 9.68
CA TYR A 39 -15.28 16.44 10.58
C TYR A 39 -16.14 16.57 11.84
N ILE A 40 -17.42 16.20 11.73
CA ILE A 40 -18.41 16.25 12.82
C ILE A 40 -18.84 14.82 13.09
N ARG A 41 -18.42 14.27 14.22
CA ARG A 41 -18.61 12.85 14.57
C ARG A 41 -20.07 12.44 14.61
N GLU A 42 -20.95 13.34 15.09
CA GLU A 42 -22.37 13.10 15.20
C GLU A 42 -23.09 13.06 13.85
N ALA A 43 -22.46 13.59 12.78
CA ALA A 43 -23.04 13.62 11.45
C ALA A 43 -23.08 12.25 10.78
N LYS A 44 -22.11 11.36 11.11
CA LYS A 44 -22.03 10.02 10.54
C LYS A 44 -21.18 9.12 11.44
N ASN A 45 -21.67 7.95 11.82
CA ASN A 45 -20.91 6.98 12.59
C ASN A 45 -20.24 5.93 11.73
N ALA A 46 -19.18 5.29 12.25
CA ALA A 46 -18.36 4.33 11.54
C ALA A 46 -19.14 3.06 11.10
N ARG A 47 -20.06 2.57 11.93
CA ARG A 47 -20.90 1.41 11.59
C ARG A 47 -21.73 1.71 10.33
N TRP A 48 -22.44 2.82 10.32
CA TRP A 48 -23.25 3.21 9.19
C TRP A 48 -22.41 3.46 7.92
N ALA A 49 -21.20 4.03 8.07
CA ALA A 49 -20.27 4.19 6.97
C ALA A 49 -19.83 2.86 6.38
N ALA A 50 -19.45 1.89 7.22
CA ALA A 50 -19.05 0.55 6.79
C ALA A 50 -20.19 -0.18 6.07
N GLU A 51 -21.42 -0.17 6.63
CA GLU A 51 -22.61 -0.76 6.00
C GLU A 51 -22.85 -0.19 4.58
N ARG A 52 -22.69 1.13 4.40
CA ARG A 52 -22.84 1.78 3.08
C ARG A 52 -21.72 1.49 2.11
N LEU A 53 -20.50 1.29 2.61
CA LEU A 53 -19.38 0.89 1.77
C LEU A 53 -19.56 -0.57 1.28
N VAL A 54 -19.95 -1.48 2.15
CA VAL A 54 -20.26 -2.87 1.78
C VAL A 54 -21.38 -2.90 0.75
N GLU A 55 -22.50 -2.19 0.97
CA GLU A 55 -23.60 -2.08 0.02
C GLU A 55 -23.15 -1.58 -1.36
N ALA A 56 -22.25 -0.61 -1.41
CA ALA A 56 -21.72 -0.07 -2.66
C ALA A 56 -20.81 -1.08 -3.37
N ILE A 57 -19.92 -1.74 -2.63
CA ILE A 57 -19.02 -2.76 -3.17
C ILE A 57 -19.84 -3.94 -3.71
N ASP A 58 -20.86 -4.40 -2.99
CA ASP A 58 -21.73 -5.51 -3.43
C ASP A 58 -22.46 -5.17 -4.73
N GLN A 59 -22.90 -3.93 -4.92
CA GLN A 59 -23.46 -3.48 -6.18
C GLN A 59 -22.45 -3.53 -7.33
N MET A 60 -21.18 -3.16 -7.07
CA MET A 60 -20.10 -3.26 -8.06
C MET A 60 -19.80 -4.73 -8.42
N LEU A 61 -19.73 -5.60 -7.43
CA LEU A 61 -19.49 -7.05 -7.61
C LEU A 61 -20.64 -7.74 -8.36
N ALA A 62 -21.88 -7.30 -8.14
CA ALA A 62 -23.06 -7.80 -8.84
C ALA A 62 -23.14 -7.30 -10.31
N TYR A 63 -22.62 -6.10 -10.58
CA TYR A 63 -22.64 -5.49 -11.90
C TYR A 63 -21.74 -6.23 -12.90
N ASP A 64 -20.53 -6.60 -12.48
CA ASP A 64 -19.62 -7.40 -13.30
C ASP A 64 -19.08 -8.57 -12.47
N ARG A 65 -19.18 -9.79 -13.01
CA ARG A 65 -18.78 -11.02 -12.31
C ARG A 65 -17.28 -11.30 -12.33
N LYS A 66 -16.52 -10.57 -13.14
CA LYS A 66 -15.06 -10.76 -13.29
C LYS A 66 -14.28 -9.73 -12.52
N ILE A 67 -14.86 -8.55 -12.28
CA ILE A 67 -14.16 -7.45 -11.64
C ILE A 67 -13.72 -7.81 -10.23
N ARG A 68 -12.51 -7.43 -9.90
CA ARG A 68 -11.93 -7.46 -8.55
C ARG A 68 -11.78 -6.03 -8.05
N ILE A 69 -11.92 -5.83 -6.77
CA ILE A 69 -11.87 -4.51 -6.13
C ILE A 69 -10.75 -4.50 -5.10
N ALA A 70 -9.75 -3.64 -5.29
CA ALA A 70 -8.74 -3.37 -4.28
C ALA A 70 -9.10 -2.10 -3.52
N ILE A 71 -9.17 -2.19 -2.20
CA ILE A 71 -9.40 -1.04 -1.33
C ILE A 71 -8.04 -0.42 -0.98
N GLU A 72 -7.89 0.87 -1.27
CA GLU A 72 -6.75 1.68 -0.90
C GLU A 72 -7.11 2.52 0.34
N PRO A 73 -6.67 2.12 1.53
CA PRO A 73 -6.93 2.87 2.75
C PRO A 73 -6.08 4.13 2.83
N LYS A 74 -6.65 5.17 3.45
CA LYS A 74 -5.95 6.41 3.80
C LYS A 74 -6.44 6.90 5.14
N PRO A 75 -5.55 7.23 6.10
CA PRO A 75 -5.98 7.56 7.47
C PRO A 75 -6.63 8.94 7.60
N ASN A 76 -6.17 9.89 6.81
CA ASN A 76 -6.60 11.29 6.83
C ASN A 76 -6.39 11.95 5.46
N GLU A 77 -6.79 13.21 5.34
CA GLU A 77 -6.66 14.02 4.12
C GLU A 77 -7.30 13.39 2.86
N PRO A 78 -8.26 14.07 2.23
CA PRO A 78 -8.76 15.41 2.59
C PRO A 78 -9.73 15.44 3.78
N MET A 79 -10.09 14.29 4.33
CA MET A 79 -10.91 14.23 5.56
C MET A 79 -10.00 14.21 6.78
N ASP A 80 -10.53 14.66 7.94
CA ASP A 80 -9.78 14.68 9.20
C ASP A 80 -9.39 13.26 9.65
N ILE A 81 -10.36 12.35 9.71
CA ILE A 81 -10.14 10.93 9.98
C ILE A 81 -11.03 10.11 9.07
N ALA A 82 -10.41 9.21 8.30
CA ALA A 82 -11.12 8.27 7.44
C ALA A 82 -11.72 7.09 8.23
N TYR A 83 -12.74 6.44 7.66
CA TYR A 83 -13.34 5.24 8.26
C TYR A 83 -12.55 3.96 7.96
N ILE A 84 -11.77 3.95 6.87
CA ILE A 84 -10.91 2.83 6.47
C ILE A 84 -9.46 3.33 6.43
N PRO A 85 -8.82 3.49 7.60
CA PRO A 85 -7.51 4.14 7.68
C PRO A 85 -6.31 3.22 7.43
N THR A 86 -6.46 1.89 7.52
CA THR A 86 -5.36 0.91 7.44
C THR A 86 -5.75 -0.31 6.64
N ILE A 87 -4.77 -1.12 6.27
CA ILE A 87 -4.98 -2.40 5.58
C ILE A 87 -5.87 -3.33 6.42
N GLY A 88 -5.68 -3.39 7.72
CA GLY A 88 -6.55 -4.20 8.60
C GLY A 88 -8.03 -3.83 8.48
N HIS A 89 -8.36 -2.54 8.39
CA HIS A 89 -9.74 -2.09 8.17
C HIS A 89 -10.24 -2.46 6.77
N ALA A 90 -9.41 -2.32 5.73
CA ALA A 90 -9.78 -2.69 4.37
C ALA A 90 -10.08 -4.20 4.26
N LEU A 91 -9.25 -5.05 4.85
CA LEU A 91 -9.46 -6.49 4.87
C LEU A 91 -10.70 -6.89 5.68
N ALA A 92 -10.93 -6.27 6.84
CA ALA A 92 -12.13 -6.49 7.63
C ALA A 92 -13.41 -6.10 6.84
N LEU A 93 -13.37 -4.98 6.10
CA LEU A 93 -14.47 -4.58 5.23
C LEU A 93 -14.68 -5.58 4.09
N ALA A 94 -13.61 -6.04 3.44
CA ALA A 94 -13.66 -7.04 2.38
C ALA A 94 -14.38 -8.32 2.84
N HIS A 95 -14.13 -8.79 4.05
CA HIS A 95 -14.79 -9.97 4.63
C HIS A 95 -16.29 -9.81 4.86
N GLN A 96 -16.82 -8.58 4.87
CA GLN A 96 -18.24 -8.30 5.03
C GLN A 96 -18.99 -8.24 3.70
N THR A 97 -18.29 -8.24 2.57
CA THR A 97 -18.92 -8.19 1.24
C THR A 97 -19.51 -9.54 0.83
N SER A 98 -20.41 -9.52 -0.15
CA SER A 98 -21.09 -10.72 -0.66
C SER A 98 -20.13 -11.71 -1.35
N ASP A 99 -18.97 -11.24 -1.82
CA ASP A 99 -17.94 -12.07 -2.45
C ASP A 99 -16.54 -11.59 -1.99
N PRO A 100 -16.12 -12.01 -0.78
CA PRO A 100 -14.84 -11.61 -0.21
C PRO A 100 -13.63 -11.98 -1.09
N ASP A 101 -13.74 -13.01 -1.92
CA ASP A 101 -12.63 -13.47 -2.76
C ASP A 101 -12.31 -12.50 -3.90
N ARG A 102 -13.26 -11.64 -4.24
CA ARG A 102 -13.09 -10.58 -5.23
C ARG A 102 -12.85 -9.18 -4.64
N VAL A 103 -12.59 -9.10 -3.32
CA VAL A 103 -12.22 -7.85 -2.65
C VAL A 103 -10.91 -8.05 -1.92
N GLY A 104 -9.94 -7.20 -2.23
CA GLY A 104 -8.59 -7.20 -1.63
C GLY A 104 -8.16 -5.80 -1.27
N ALA A 105 -6.86 -5.60 -1.17
CA ALA A 105 -6.28 -4.34 -0.76
C ALA A 105 -5.17 -3.87 -1.71
N LEU A 106 -4.99 -2.57 -1.74
CA LEU A 106 -3.83 -1.89 -2.26
C LEU A 106 -3.11 -1.24 -1.08
N VAL A 107 -1.81 -1.51 -0.93
CA VAL A 107 -0.96 -0.76 0.00
C VAL A 107 -0.37 0.43 -0.73
N GLU A 108 -0.67 1.62 -0.23
CA GLU A 108 0.04 2.84 -0.57
C GLU A 108 0.95 3.19 0.61
N THR A 109 2.26 3.31 0.34
CA THR A 109 3.25 3.28 1.42
C THR A 109 3.32 4.57 2.23
N ALA A 110 3.05 5.74 1.63
CA ALA A 110 2.92 6.96 2.41
C ALA A 110 1.66 6.95 3.29
N HIS A 111 0.55 6.34 2.83
CA HIS A 111 -0.66 6.21 3.66
C HIS A 111 -0.41 5.37 4.91
N ALA A 112 0.39 4.29 4.81
CA ALA A 112 0.79 3.52 5.98
C ALA A 112 1.60 4.38 6.96
N ILE A 113 2.56 5.17 6.47
CA ILE A 113 3.35 6.09 7.30
C ILE A 113 2.45 7.16 7.94
N LEU A 114 1.50 7.73 7.20
CA LEU A 114 0.52 8.69 7.72
C LEU A 114 -0.36 8.08 8.83
N ALA A 115 -0.62 6.77 8.77
CA ALA A 115 -1.32 6.03 9.83
C ALA A 115 -0.43 5.72 11.04
N GLY A 116 0.86 6.07 11.00
CA GLY A 116 1.84 5.75 12.04
C GLY A 116 2.29 4.29 12.04
N LEU A 117 2.17 3.61 10.89
CA LEU A 117 2.50 2.20 10.71
C LEU A 117 3.76 2.03 9.86
N ASP A 118 4.39 0.85 9.94
CA ASP A 118 5.47 0.47 9.04
C ASP A 118 4.88 -0.08 7.73
N PRO A 119 5.23 0.50 6.56
CA PRO A 119 4.71 0.02 5.28
C PRO A 119 5.09 -1.44 4.95
N ALA A 120 6.24 -1.92 5.42
CA ALA A 120 6.65 -3.32 5.20
C ALA A 120 5.75 -4.29 5.97
N ASP A 121 5.33 -3.92 7.19
CA ASP A 121 4.40 -4.71 8.00
C ASP A 121 3.00 -4.74 7.36
N GLU A 122 2.51 -3.62 6.80
CA GLU A 122 1.24 -3.57 6.07
C GLU A 122 1.28 -4.44 4.80
N ILE A 123 2.41 -4.47 4.07
CA ILE A 123 2.64 -5.36 2.94
C ILE A 123 2.59 -6.83 3.38
N ASP A 124 3.38 -7.21 4.39
CA ASP A 124 3.41 -8.58 4.92
C ASP A 124 2.03 -9.02 5.42
N PHE A 125 1.34 -8.13 6.11
CA PHE A 125 0.00 -8.41 6.63
C PHE A 125 -1.00 -8.68 5.50
N ALA A 126 -1.06 -7.82 4.48
CA ALA A 126 -1.94 -8.03 3.32
C ALA A 126 -1.57 -9.31 2.54
N CYS A 127 -0.28 -9.62 2.40
CA CYS A 127 0.20 -10.85 1.77
C CYS A 127 -0.20 -12.09 2.58
N SER A 128 -0.20 -12.03 3.91
CA SER A 128 -0.59 -13.16 4.77
C SER A 128 -2.04 -13.61 4.57
N PHE A 129 -2.91 -12.70 4.10
CA PHE A 129 -4.29 -12.98 3.71
C PHE A 129 -4.44 -13.34 2.22
N GLY A 130 -3.37 -13.28 1.42
CA GLY A 130 -3.44 -13.42 -0.04
C GLY A 130 -4.22 -12.30 -0.73
N LYS A 131 -4.29 -11.12 -0.11
CA LYS A 131 -5.16 -10.01 -0.52
C LYS A 131 -4.41 -8.75 -0.94
N LEU A 132 -3.09 -8.78 -1.05
CA LEU A 132 -2.33 -7.68 -1.66
C LEU A 132 -2.39 -7.81 -3.18
N TRP A 133 -3.20 -6.96 -3.85
CA TRP A 133 -3.43 -7.06 -5.29
C TRP A 133 -2.83 -5.91 -6.10
N SER A 134 -2.51 -4.83 -5.44
CA SER A 134 -1.79 -3.70 -6.03
C SER A 134 -0.95 -3.01 -4.97
N LEU A 135 0.03 -2.23 -5.42
CA LEU A 135 0.98 -1.56 -4.56
C LEU A 135 1.34 -0.21 -5.18
N HIS A 136 1.23 0.85 -4.39
CA HIS A 136 1.72 2.18 -4.72
C HIS A 136 2.91 2.52 -3.82
N LEU A 137 4.10 2.52 -4.39
CA LEU A 137 5.33 2.88 -3.70
C LEU A 137 5.62 4.38 -3.82
N ASN A 138 5.90 5.00 -2.70
CA ASN A 138 6.37 6.36 -2.57
C ASN A 138 7.10 6.51 -1.24
N ASP A 139 7.30 7.74 -0.78
CA ASP A 139 7.91 8.03 0.51
C ASP A 139 7.23 9.21 1.18
N GLN A 140 7.35 9.26 2.50
CA GLN A 140 6.65 10.22 3.35
C GLN A 140 7.56 10.71 4.47
N ASN A 141 7.56 12.01 4.70
CA ASN A 141 8.32 12.63 5.78
C ASN A 141 7.45 12.89 7.02
N GLY A 142 7.11 11.82 7.73
CA GLY A 142 6.35 11.87 8.98
C GLY A 142 4.85 12.10 8.81
N LEU A 143 4.16 12.32 9.94
CA LEU A 143 2.71 12.42 10.06
C LEU A 143 2.21 13.83 9.70
N LYS A 144 2.15 14.15 8.42
CA LYS A 144 1.73 15.45 7.92
C LYS A 144 0.61 15.29 6.90
N TYR A 145 0.68 16.03 5.81
CA TYR A 145 -0.10 15.82 4.61
C TYR A 145 0.58 14.76 3.73
N ASP A 146 -0.17 14.18 2.82
CA ASP A 146 0.32 13.27 1.82
C ASP A 146 1.28 13.98 0.85
N GLN A 147 2.50 13.45 0.72
CA GLN A 147 3.56 14.13 0.01
C GLN A 147 3.90 13.51 -1.33
N ASP A 148 3.53 12.24 -1.57
CA ASP A 148 3.81 11.48 -2.79
C ASP A 148 5.28 11.65 -3.26
N ARG A 149 6.21 11.49 -2.32
CA ARG A 149 7.63 11.70 -2.57
C ARG A 149 8.23 10.51 -3.33
N PRO A 150 9.32 10.72 -4.08
CA PRO A 150 10.01 9.62 -4.74
C PRO A 150 10.39 8.51 -3.77
N PHE A 151 10.16 7.26 -4.18
CA PHE A 151 10.42 6.08 -3.37
C PHE A 151 11.87 6.02 -2.85
N GLY A 152 12.02 5.83 -1.54
CA GLY A 152 13.30 5.72 -0.84
C GLY A 152 14.05 7.04 -0.64
N CYS A 153 13.44 8.20 -0.95
CA CYS A 153 14.12 9.48 -0.83
C CYS A 153 14.21 10.02 0.61
N THR A 154 13.38 9.52 1.51
CA THR A 154 13.33 9.94 2.92
C THR A 154 13.92 8.88 3.83
N ASN A 155 13.52 7.62 3.66
CA ASN A 155 13.96 6.50 4.48
C ASN A 155 14.30 5.29 3.61
N LEU A 156 15.56 5.22 3.16
CA LEU A 156 16.03 4.15 2.29
C LEU A 156 15.96 2.77 2.97
N ARG A 157 16.15 2.69 4.28
CA ARG A 157 16.06 1.44 5.03
C ARG A 157 14.62 0.94 5.09
N SER A 158 13.64 1.80 5.32
CA SER A 158 12.23 1.44 5.22
C SER A 158 11.88 0.97 3.81
N ALA A 159 12.36 1.66 2.78
CA ALA A 159 12.18 1.24 1.39
C ALA A 159 12.79 -0.15 1.11
N PHE A 160 13.97 -0.43 1.66
CA PHE A 160 14.59 -1.77 1.58
C PHE A 160 13.72 -2.85 2.25
N ASN A 161 13.19 -2.58 3.45
CA ASN A 161 12.32 -3.53 4.16
C ASN A 161 11.03 -3.81 3.38
N GLN A 162 10.45 -2.80 2.74
CA GLN A 162 9.28 -2.96 1.87
C GLN A 162 9.58 -3.88 0.69
N VAL A 163 10.69 -3.64 -0.03
CA VAL A 163 11.10 -4.49 -1.15
C VAL A 163 11.41 -5.91 -0.70
N ARG A 164 12.06 -6.06 0.45
CA ARG A 164 12.33 -7.38 1.04
C ARG A 164 11.06 -8.11 1.42
N ALA A 165 10.03 -7.41 1.92
CA ALA A 165 8.72 -7.98 2.18
C ALA A 165 8.07 -8.50 0.87
N LEU A 166 8.14 -7.74 -0.22
CA LEU A 166 7.64 -8.16 -1.53
C LEU A 166 8.36 -9.42 -2.06
N GLU A 167 9.70 -9.43 -2.05
CA GLU A 167 10.50 -10.57 -2.52
C GLU A 167 10.23 -11.83 -1.66
N ARG A 168 10.16 -11.68 -0.35
CA ARG A 168 9.89 -12.77 0.61
C ARG A 168 8.52 -13.41 0.40
N ASN A 169 7.49 -12.61 0.11
CA ASN A 169 6.14 -13.07 -0.17
C ASN A 169 5.93 -13.49 -1.63
N GLY A 170 6.91 -13.26 -2.49
CA GLY A 170 6.81 -13.58 -3.90
C GLY A 170 5.78 -12.75 -4.65
N TYR A 171 5.56 -11.50 -4.23
CA TYR A 171 4.70 -10.55 -4.90
C TYR A 171 5.15 -10.35 -6.36
N GLY A 172 4.19 -10.22 -7.28
CA GLY A 172 4.42 -10.12 -8.72
C GLY A 172 4.41 -11.45 -9.47
N LYS A 173 4.41 -12.60 -8.78
CA LYS A 173 4.38 -13.93 -9.43
C LYS A 173 3.07 -14.23 -10.14
N ASN A 174 1.97 -13.64 -9.73
CA ASN A 174 0.66 -13.80 -10.33
C ASN A 174 0.29 -12.64 -11.26
N GLY A 175 1.26 -11.79 -11.61
CA GLY A 175 1.03 -10.63 -12.47
C GLY A 175 0.60 -9.36 -11.72
N GLU A 176 0.78 -9.32 -10.40
CA GLU A 176 0.52 -8.10 -9.62
C GLU A 176 1.49 -6.98 -10.03
N TYR A 177 0.98 -5.75 -10.03
CA TYR A 177 1.74 -4.58 -10.43
C TYR A 177 2.40 -3.89 -9.24
N VAL A 178 3.62 -3.38 -9.46
CA VAL A 178 4.26 -2.37 -8.61
C VAL A 178 4.14 -1.02 -9.31
N CYS A 179 3.41 -0.12 -8.71
CA CYS A 179 3.23 1.24 -9.20
C CYS A 179 3.93 2.23 -8.28
N PHE A 180 4.13 3.45 -8.77
CA PHE A 180 4.69 4.55 -7.97
C PHE A 180 3.68 5.68 -7.97
N ASP A 181 3.14 5.99 -6.79
CA ASP A 181 2.31 7.18 -6.58
C ASP A 181 3.21 8.35 -6.18
N VAL A 182 3.75 9.01 -7.18
CA VAL A 182 4.70 10.11 -7.01
C VAL A 182 4.38 11.26 -7.96
N HIS A 183 4.51 12.48 -7.49
CA HIS A 183 4.25 13.64 -8.32
C HIS A 183 5.43 14.63 -8.33
N PRO A 184 5.62 15.41 -9.41
CA PRO A 184 6.62 16.46 -9.45
C PRO A 184 6.18 17.66 -8.60
N PHE A 185 7.12 18.41 -8.07
CA PHE A 185 6.81 19.70 -7.46
C PHE A 185 6.20 20.67 -8.46
N ARG A 186 5.33 21.56 -7.99
CA ARG A 186 4.63 22.54 -8.86
C ARG A 186 5.56 23.41 -9.70
N THR A 187 6.79 23.65 -9.23
CA THR A 187 7.79 24.45 -9.89
C THR A 187 8.75 23.63 -10.77
N THR A 188 8.53 22.31 -10.87
CA THR A 188 9.32 21.45 -11.75
C THR A 188 9.04 21.82 -13.22
N LYS A 189 10.10 22.00 -13.98
CA LYS A 189 9.98 22.27 -15.41
C LYS A 189 9.42 21.04 -16.14
N PRO A 190 8.62 21.22 -17.21
CA PRO A 190 7.96 20.10 -17.94
C PRO A 190 8.91 19.00 -18.38
N GLU A 191 10.12 19.35 -18.83
CA GLU A 191 11.14 18.41 -19.26
C GLU A 191 11.66 17.46 -18.15
N HIS A 192 11.35 17.78 -16.88
CA HIS A 192 11.75 16.99 -15.71
C HIS A 192 10.60 16.30 -14.99
N TRP A 193 9.35 16.41 -15.47
CA TRP A 193 8.19 15.86 -14.75
C TRP A 193 8.27 14.35 -14.49
N ALA A 194 8.82 13.60 -15.42
CA ALA A 194 8.97 12.15 -15.28
C ALA A 194 10.18 11.73 -14.43
N ALA A 195 11.05 12.66 -14.00
CA ALA A 195 12.29 12.33 -13.33
C ALA A 195 12.07 11.64 -11.96
N HIS A 196 11.05 12.06 -11.21
CA HIS A 196 10.72 11.45 -9.91
C HIS A 196 10.28 10.00 -10.07
N LEU A 197 9.46 9.70 -11.09
CA LEU A 197 9.03 8.35 -11.42
C LEU A 197 10.22 7.47 -11.86
N ALA A 198 11.09 8.00 -12.73
CA ALA A 198 12.29 7.30 -13.18
C ALA A 198 13.26 7.02 -12.02
N ASN A 199 13.41 7.96 -11.09
CA ASN A 199 14.25 7.80 -9.90
C ASN A 199 13.66 6.75 -8.95
N SER A 200 12.36 6.79 -8.68
CA SER A 200 11.66 5.79 -7.86
C SER A 200 11.86 4.38 -8.42
N ARG A 201 11.69 4.20 -9.72
CA ARG A 201 11.93 2.92 -10.40
C ARG A 201 13.39 2.46 -10.28
N ARG A 202 14.36 3.37 -10.44
CA ARG A 202 15.80 3.03 -10.30
C ARG A 202 16.11 2.59 -8.88
N THR A 203 15.64 3.32 -7.87
CA THR A 203 15.80 2.96 -6.45
C THR A 203 15.17 1.60 -6.17
N PHE A 204 13.94 1.36 -6.63
CA PHE A 204 13.26 0.08 -6.46
C PHE A 204 14.07 -1.08 -7.04
N LEU A 205 14.51 -1.00 -8.29
CA LEU A 205 15.29 -2.07 -8.93
C LEU A 205 16.62 -2.34 -8.21
N HIS A 206 17.31 -1.28 -7.76
CA HIS A 206 18.51 -1.44 -6.95
C HIS A 206 18.23 -2.15 -5.61
N LEU A 207 17.13 -1.82 -4.94
CA LEU A 207 16.73 -2.48 -3.71
C LEU A 207 16.25 -3.92 -3.93
N VAL A 208 15.67 -4.26 -5.09
CA VAL A 208 15.36 -5.65 -5.47
C VAL A 208 16.63 -6.47 -5.56
N GLU A 209 17.68 -5.97 -6.21
CA GLU A 209 18.98 -6.65 -6.28
C GLU A 209 19.56 -6.89 -4.88
N LYS A 210 19.51 -5.87 -4.01
CA LYS A 210 19.95 -5.99 -2.62
C LYS A 210 19.11 -7.00 -1.82
N ALA A 211 17.78 -6.95 -1.94
CA ALA A 211 16.90 -7.87 -1.23
C ALA A 211 17.13 -9.34 -1.63
N ARG A 212 17.41 -9.58 -2.92
CA ARG A 212 17.74 -10.92 -3.42
C ARG A 212 19.10 -11.42 -2.98
N SER A 213 20.06 -10.54 -2.75
CA SER A 213 21.40 -10.89 -2.25
C SER A 213 21.45 -10.99 -0.72
N PHE A 214 20.41 -10.57 -0.01
CA PHE A 214 20.36 -10.60 1.45
C PHE A 214 20.32 -12.04 1.98
N ASP A 215 21.24 -12.37 2.89
CA ASP A 215 21.32 -13.71 3.47
C ASP A 215 20.30 -13.91 4.61
N ASP A 216 19.09 -14.31 4.24
CA ASP A 216 18.03 -14.61 5.20
C ASP A 216 18.36 -15.75 6.16
N LYS A 217 19.28 -16.67 5.80
CA LYS A 217 19.71 -17.74 6.70
C LYS A 217 20.61 -17.19 7.79
N ALA A 218 21.61 -16.38 7.42
CA ALA A 218 22.45 -15.69 8.39
C ALA A 218 21.62 -14.78 9.29
N ALA A 219 20.68 -14.02 8.72
CA ALA A 219 19.78 -13.18 9.52
C ALA A 219 18.95 -13.96 10.55
N ARG A 220 18.41 -15.13 10.17
CA ARG A 220 17.70 -16.02 11.11
C ARG A 220 18.60 -16.53 12.23
N GLN A 221 19.88 -16.81 11.94
CA GLN A 221 20.83 -17.22 12.97
C GLN A 221 21.08 -16.06 13.96
N LEU A 222 21.34 -14.85 13.45
CA LEU A 222 21.51 -13.66 14.32
C LEU A 222 20.29 -13.39 15.21
N ILE A 223 19.08 -13.62 14.70
CA ILE A 223 17.84 -13.52 15.47
C ILE A 223 17.81 -14.60 16.57
N ALA A 224 18.14 -15.84 16.24
CA ALA A 224 18.17 -16.94 17.22
C ALA A 224 19.19 -16.69 18.33
N ASP A 225 20.34 -16.12 17.98
CA ASP A 225 21.42 -15.76 18.89
C ASP A 225 21.13 -14.47 19.67
N ARG A 226 20.05 -13.76 19.32
CA ARG A 226 19.68 -12.44 19.85
C ARG A 226 20.77 -11.37 19.62
N ASN A 227 21.57 -11.55 18.59
CA ASN A 227 22.59 -10.58 18.18
C ASN A 227 21.97 -9.52 17.26
N TYR A 228 21.12 -8.67 17.84
CA TYR A 228 20.38 -7.66 17.08
C TYR A 228 21.27 -6.53 16.55
N ALA A 229 22.41 -6.27 17.19
CA ALA A 229 23.36 -5.27 16.70
C ALA A 229 24.00 -5.71 15.36
N ALA A 230 24.39 -6.97 15.24
CA ALA A 230 24.90 -7.51 14.00
C ALA A 230 23.81 -7.59 12.91
N LEU A 231 22.57 -7.93 13.29
CA LEU A 231 21.44 -7.93 12.37
C LEU A 231 21.13 -6.52 11.86
N ASP A 232 21.18 -5.52 12.73
CA ASP A 232 20.97 -4.11 12.39
C ASP A 232 21.99 -3.63 11.36
N HIS A 233 23.27 -3.94 11.59
CA HIS A 233 24.35 -3.62 10.65
C HIS A 233 24.20 -4.33 9.29
N ALA A 234 23.82 -5.60 9.28
CA ALA A 234 23.56 -6.35 8.05
C ALA A 234 22.40 -5.74 7.24
N ALA A 235 21.35 -5.28 7.92
CA ALA A 235 20.21 -4.63 7.29
C ALA A 235 20.57 -3.24 6.71
N GLU A 236 21.48 -2.49 7.32
CA GLU A 236 21.96 -1.21 6.79
C GLU A 236 22.73 -1.39 5.46
N ARG A 237 23.54 -2.42 5.38
CA ARG A 237 24.37 -2.70 4.19
C ARG A 237 23.56 -3.40 3.09
N GLY A 238 22.47 -4.07 3.45
CA GLY A 238 21.71 -4.92 2.54
C GLY A 238 22.45 -6.19 2.12
N ASP A 239 23.45 -6.63 2.92
CA ASP A 239 24.20 -7.86 2.73
C ASP A 239 24.43 -8.58 4.07
N ALA A 240 24.74 -9.87 4.02
CA ALA A 240 25.13 -10.61 5.21
C ALA A 240 26.49 -10.15 5.72
N LEU A 241 26.65 -10.13 7.05
CA LEU A 241 27.97 -9.96 7.66
C LEU A 241 28.88 -11.09 7.20
N THR A 242 30.08 -10.73 6.75
CA THR A 242 31.16 -11.70 6.64
C THR A 242 31.53 -12.21 8.05
N ALA A 243 31.99 -13.45 8.18
CA ALA A 243 32.43 -14.00 9.47
C ALA A 243 33.42 -13.09 10.21
N ARG A 244 34.25 -12.36 9.45
CA ARG A 244 35.25 -11.43 9.96
C ARG A 244 34.64 -10.14 10.57
N GLU A 245 33.51 -9.69 10.04
CA GLU A 245 32.79 -8.50 10.55
C GLU A 245 31.96 -8.85 11.79
N ALA A 246 31.45 -10.09 11.89
CA ALA A 246 30.78 -10.59 13.07
C ALA A 246 31.71 -10.68 14.28
N GLU A 247 32.99 -11.04 14.09
CA GLU A 247 34.02 -11.06 15.13
C GLU A 247 34.41 -9.66 15.65
N PHE A 248 34.23 -8.62 14.82
CA PHE A 248 34.58 -7.24 15.19
C PHE A 248 33.50 -6.54 16.02
N ILE A 249 32.26 -7.04 15.99
CA ILE A 249 31.09 -6.49 16.71
C ILE A 249 30.83 -7.26 18.02
N ALA A 250 31.43 -8.45 18.20
CA ALA A 250 31.33 -9.26 19.41
C ALA A 250 32.32 -8.81 20.46
#